data_3a968464f2a0e010562128e667c03fba
#
_entry.id   3a968464f2a0e010562128e667c03fba
#
_cell.length_a   1.000
_cell.length_b   1.000
_cell.length_c   1.000
_cell.angle_alpha   90.00
_cell.angle_beta   90.00
_cell.angle_gamma   90.00
#
_symmetry.space_group_name_H-M   'P 1'
#
loop_
_entity.id
_entity.type
_entity.pdbx_description
1 polymer ?
#
loop_
_entity_poly.entity_id
_entity_poly.type
_entity_poly.pdbx_seq_one_letter_code
_entity_poly.pdbx_strand_id
1 'polypeptide(L)'
;MKICGERAARRGGILRAHILALAAMTVGGGVAHAMTITPTFESSITSSSDVGTIESDINSALSFYDQNFVNPITVNIAFTITPTTSTASYLGQSNSTIYSTSYTTYTAYMLANAAATNNAIEQTAYNNLGSGNDSNGLTPLAVTSADMRAISGNSSYGGGLNAAGQVNSGGTYDGIITLNAAKLSGFGGSGSYSAGRVIQHEVDEVLGIGGAGSTLNSSSTTTTPAHYGPMDLFRYSGPDIPSYTNSSSATSYFSIDGGNTNIVNFNQNPGTGGQSGGDFGDWSSEGTTGNYVQLAFTSSSLGSASVSLKSPEGIALQAVGYDAATPEPSSLALSAALLCGMWVTLRRRRVGRVS
;
A
#
# COMPACT_ATOMS: atom_id res chain seq x y z
N MET A 1 28.06 -75.77 34.43
CA MET A 1 29.21 -75.04 35.01
C MET A 1 29.55 -73.86 34.12
N LYS A 2 29.35 -72.65 34.65
CA LYS A 2 29.86 -71.32 34.24
C LYS A 2 29.43 -70.83 32.85
N ILE A 3 28.49 -69.90 32.72
CA ILE A 3 28.40 -68.46 33.08
C ILE A 3 29.61 -67.65 32.56
N CYS A 4 29.32 -66.78 31.63
CA CYS A 4 29.81 -65.40 31.35
C CYS A 4 29.63 -65.09 29.87
N GLY A 5 29.08 -64.01 29.40
CA GLY A 5 28.60 -62.80 30.04
C GLY A 5 28.22 -61.86 28.87
N GLU A 6 26.97 -61.55 28.82
CA GLU A 6 26.46 -60.44 27.96
C GLU A 6 26.78 -59.11 28.60
N ARG A 7 27.52 -58.24 27.95
CA ARG A 7 27.51 -56.80 28.10
C ARG A 7 28.37 -56.09 27.08
N ALA A 8 27.85 -55.80 25.91
CA ALA A 8 28.36 -54.71 25.07
C ALA A 8 27.48 -54.45 23.83
N ALA A 9 26.27 -53.92 24.04
CA ALA A 9 25.49 -53.37 22.91
C ALA A 9 24.41 -52.38 23.39
N ARG A 10 24.80 -51.27 23.97
CA ARG A 10 23.88 -50.17 24.26
C ARG A 10 24.54 -48.77 24.31
N ARG A 11 25.42 -48.42 23.39
CA ARG A 11 25.97 -47.04 23.33
C ARG A 11 26.04 -46.42 21.94
N GLY A 12 25.41 -47.01 20.92
CA GLY A 12 25.44 -46.48 19.54
C GLY A 12 24.19 -45.75 19.04
N GLY A 13 23.09 -45.81 19.81
CA GLY A 13 21.78 -45.39 19.31
C GLY A 13 21.43 -43.89 19.48
N ILE A 14 22.08 -43.19 20.40
CA ILE A 14 21.63 -41.81 20.76
C ILE A 14 22.29 -40.74 19.88
N LEU A 15 23.42 -41.03 19.24
CA LEU A 15 24.14 -40.04 18.44
C LEU A 15 23.57 -39.87 17.01
N ARG A 16 22.85 -40.88 16.50
CA ARG A 16 22.23 -40.82 15.15
C ARG A 16 20.88 -40.11 15.09
N ALA A 17 20.15 -40.04 16.21
CA ALA A 17 18.85 -39.37 16.25
C ALA A 17 18.94 -37.84 16.27
N HIS A 18 20.10 -37.28 16.70
CA HIS A 18 20.26 -35.82 16.79
C HIS A 18 20.75 -35.17 15.49
N ILE A 19 21.30 -35.95 14.56
CA ILE A 19 21.76 -35.42 13.26
C ILE A 19 20.62 -35.37 12.25
N LEU A 20 19.62 -36.24 12.37
CA LEU A 20 18.43 -36.19 11.47
C LEU A 20 17.45 -35.06 11.78
N ALA A 21 17.43 -34.56 13.01
CA ALA A 21 16.54 -33.44 13.37
C ALA A 21 17.05 -32.06 12.88
N LEU A 22 18.34 -31.96 12.56
CA LEU A 22 18.93 -30.69 12.10
C LEU A 22 18.79 -30.47 10.57
N ALA A 23 18.54 -31.54 9.80
CA ALA A 23 18.39 -31.47 8.34
C ALA A 23 16.97 -31.12 7.88
N ALA A 24 15.98 -31.16 8.77
CA ALA A 24 14.57 -30.90 8.42
C ALA A 24 14.13 -29.44 8.60
N MET A 25 15.00 -28.54 9.08
CA MET A 25 14.67 -27.13 9.32
C MET A 25 15.13 -26.16 8.23
N THR A 26 15.60 -26.62 7.09
CA THR A 26 16.11 -25.77 6.01
C THR A 26 15.24 -25.72 4.76
N VAL A 27 13.98 -26.20 4.82
CA VAL A 27 13.09 -26.14 3.66
C VAL A 27 11.78 -25.51 4.09
N GLY A 28 11.69 -24.21 3.98
CA GLY A 28 10.48 -23.46 4.25
C GLY A 28 10.64 -21.95 4.06
N GLY A 29 11.68 -21.50 3.37
CA GLY A 29 11.69 -20.15 2.82
C GLY A 29 10.72 -20.12 1.64
N GLY A 30 9.42 -19.95 1.90
CA GLY A 30 8.49 -19.58 0.85
C GLY A 30 9.04 -18.31 0.24
N VAL A 31 9.18 -18.25 -1.08
CA VAL A 31 9.45 -17.02 -1.80
C VAL A 31 8.25 -16.14 -1.47
N ALA A 32 8.43 -15.14 -0.61
CA ALA A 32 7.43 -14.13 -0.41
C ALA A 32 7.20 -13.51 -1.81
N HIS A 33 6.04 -13.76 -2.40
CA HIS A 33 5.66 -13.08 -3.63
C HIS A 33 5.51 -11.61 -3.27
N ALA A 34 6.45 -10.78 -3.71
CA ALA A 34 6.39 -9.34 -3.54
C ALA A 34 5.39 -8.76 -4.54
N MET A 35 4.69 -7.72 -4.15
CA MET A 35 3.99 -6.85 -5.07
C MET A 35 4.99 -6.30 -6.09
N THR A 36 4.58 -6.19 -7.34
CA THR A 36 5.41 -5.62 -8.39
C THR A 36 4.61 -4.59 -9.16
N ILE A 37 5.11 -3.35 -9.22
CA ILE A 37 4.57 -2.33 -10.12
C ILE A 37 5.42 -2.33 -11.39
N THR A 38 4.78 -2.58 -12.53
CA THR A 38 5.44 -2.62 -13.83
C THR A 38 5.13 -1.33 -14.59
N PRO A 39 6.09 -0.39 -14.71
CA PRO A 39 5.90 0.81 -15.49
C PRO A 39 6.02 0.52 -16.99
N THR A 40 5.18 1.19 -17.79
CA THR A 40 5.35 1.36 -19.22
C THR A 40 5.58 2.83 -19.50
N PHE A 41 6.67 3.15 -20.19
CA PHE A 41 7.01 4.53 -20.54
C PHE A 41 6.51 4.84 -21.95
N GLU A 42 5.54 5.74 -22.04
CA GLU A 42 4.94 6.13 -23.31
C GLU A 42 5.89 7.03 -24.14
N SER A 43 5.55 7.23 -25.40
CA SER A 43 6.39 7.94 -26.36
C SER A 43 6.77 9.35 -25.93
N SER A 44 5.94 10.04 -25.14
CA SER A 44 6.24 11.34 -24.57
C SER A 44 7.45 11.31 -23.62
N ILE A 45 7.69 10.19 -22.93
CA ILE A 45 8.86 9.97 -22.07
C ILE A 45 10.03 9.46 -22.91
N THR A 46 9.85 8.38 -23.70
CA THR A 46 10.94 7.73 -24.42
C THR A 46 11.57 8.59 -25.50
N SER A 47 10.87 9.64 -25.96
CA SER A 47 11.38 10.65 -26.90
C SER A 47 11.91 11.91 -26.21
N SER A 48 11.88 12.00 -24.87
CA SER A 48 12.37 13.16 -24.13
C SER A 48 13.89 13.19 -24.10
N SER A 49 14.49 14.39 -24.13
CA SER A 49 15.92 14.58 -23.84
C SER A 49 16.31 14.15 -22.42
N ASP A 50 15.35 14.17 -21.50
CA ASP A 50 15.54 13.86 -20.06
C ASP A 50 15.07 12.46 -19.69
N VAL A 51 14.86 11.58 -20.69
CA VAL A 51 14.32 10.21 -20.50
C VAL A 51 14.98 9.45 -19.35
N GLY A 52 16.32 9.47 -19.26
CA GLY A 52 17.03 8.74 -18.21
C GLY A 52 16.71 9.24 -16.78
N THR A 53 16.55 10.55 -16.61
CA THR A 53 16.16 11.16 -15.31
C THR A 53 14.71 10.80 -14.99
N ILE A 54 13.80 10.94 -15.94
CA ILE A 54 12.37 10.67 -15.77
C ILE A 54 12.14 9.21 -15.38
N GLU A 55 12.72 8.27 -16.13
CA GLU A 55 12.62 6.83 -15.84
C GLU A 55 13.23 6.47 -14.47
N SER A 56 14.37 7.08 -14.13
CA SER A 56 15.01 6.89 -12.84
C SER A 56 14.15 7.37 -11.67
N ASP A 57 13.54 8.53 -11.79
CA ASP A 57 12.67 9.10 -10.76
C ASP A 57 11.41 8.25 -10.57
N ILE A 58 10.80 7.80 -11.67
CA ILE A 58 9.64 6.91 -11.62
C ILE A 58 10.03 5.58 -10.94
N ASN A 59 11.06 4.91 -11.40
CA ASN A 59 11.49 3.63 -10.81
C ASN A 59 11.87 3.77 -9.32
N SER A 60 12.50 4.89 -8.95
CA SER A 60 12.84 5.17 -7.55
C SER A 60 11.59 5.33 -6.69
N ALA A 61 10.56 6.01 -7.18
CA ALA A 61 9.31 6.17 -6.47
C ALA A 61 8.55 4.84 -6.32
N LEU A 62 8.56 3.99 -7.35
CA LEU A 62 7.91 2.67 -7.34
C LEU A 62 8.58 1.68 -6.39
N SER A 63 9.89 1.81 -6.19
CA SER A 63 10.68 0.87 -5.39
C SER A 63 10.19 0.74 -3.93
N PHE A 64 9.55 1.77 -3.38
CA PHE A 64 8.95 1.69 -2.06
C PHE A 64 7.87 0.61 -1.98
N TYR A 65 6.97 0.58 -2.96
CA TYR A 65 5.85 -0.36 -2.99
C TYR A 65 6.33 -1.80 -3.19
N ASP A 66 7.23 -2.02 -4.14
CA ASP A 66 7.81 -3.33 -4.46
C ASP A 66 8.58 -3.93 -3.28
N GLN A 67 9.20 -3.09 -2.45
CA GLN A 67 10.01 -3.54 -1.31
C GLN A 67 9.21 -3.72 -0.02
N ASN A 68 8.08 -3.05 0.12
CA ASN A 68 7.38 -2.98 1.40
C ASN A 68 6.03 -3.71 1.41
N PHE A 69 5.50 -4.13 0.25
CA PHE A 69 4.26 -4.91 0.19
C PHE A 69 4.49 -6.29 -0.43
N VAL A 70 3.78 -7.29 0.11
CA VAL A 70 3.98 -8.71 -0.23
C VAL A 70 2.78 -9.36 -0.94
N ASN A 71 1.75 -8.59 -1.28
CA ASN A 71 0.63 -9.09 -2.06
C ASN A 71 1.13 -9.69 -3.39
N PRO A 72 0.76 -10.93 -3.76
CA PRO A 72 1.27 -11.57 -4.98
C PRO A 72 0.57 -11.04 -6.23
N ILE A 73 0.66 -9.75 -6.47
CA ILE A 73 0.02 -9.06 -7.59
C ILE A 73 1.03 -8.27 -8.42
N THR A 74 0.72 -8.11 -9.72
CA THR A 74 1.42 -7.19 -10.61
C THR A 74 0.47 -6.05 -10.97
N VAL A 75 0.92 -4.81 -10.76
CA VAL A 75 0.18 -3.60 -11.11
C VAL A 75 0.84 -2.95 -12.33
N ASN A 76 0.11 -2.86 -13.44
CA ASN A 76 0.62 -2.30 -14.68
C ASN A 76 0.22 -0.84 -14.81
N ILE A 77 1.18 0.06 -14.87
CA ILE A 77 0.94 1.51 -14.96
C ILE A 77 1.66 2.07 -16.18
N ALA A 78 0.92 2.74 -17.05
CA ALA A 78 1.52 3.52 -18.14
C ALA A 78 1.79 4.96 -17.65
N PHE A 79 3.00 5.45 -17.91
CA PHE A 79 3.42 6.80 -17.60
C PHE A 79 3.58 7.63 -18.86
N THR A 80 3.05 8.84 -18.81
CA THR A 80 3.18 9.85 -19.87
C THR A 80 3.55 11.21 -19.22
N ILE A 81 4.10 12.11 -20.02
CA ILE A 81 4.38 13.48 -19.58
C ILE A 81 3.71 14.50 -20.50
N THR A 82 3.34 15.64 -19.93
CA THR A 82 2.95 16.80 -20.75
C THR A 82 4.17 17.44 -21.42
N PRO A 83 3.98 18.26 -22.47
CA PRO A 83 5.05 19.12 -22.95
C PRO A 83 5.61 20.04 -21.83
N THR A 84 6.89 20.38 -21.90
CA THR A 84 7.55 21.29 -20.95
C THR A 84 6.99 22.73 -20.99
N THR A 85 6.19 23.05 -22.01
CA THR A 85 5.46 24.31 -22.16
C THR A 85 4.02 24.23 -21.69
N SER A 86 3.62 23.15 -21.05
CA SER A 86 2.24 22.95 -20.57
C SER A 86 1.81 24.04 -19.59
N THR A 87 0.60 24.55 -19.80
CA THR A 87 -0.07 25.50 -18.90
C THR A 87 -1.08 24.85 -17.96
N ALA A 88 -1.17 23.51 -17.97
CA ALA A 88 -2.07 22.77 -17.09
C ALA A 88 -1.81 23.10 -15.60
N SER A 89 -2.88 23.17 -14.82
CA SER A 89 -2.80 23.54 -13.40
C SER A 89 -2.28 22.41 -12.50
N TYR A 90 -2.55 21.17 -12.84
CA TYR A 90 -2.15 20.00 -12.07
C TYR A 90 -0.64 19.74 -12.11
N LEU A 91 -0.15 18.96 -11.16
CA LEU A 91 1.22 18.45 -11.10
C LEU A 91 1.32 17.04 -11.69
N GLY A 92 0.34 16.21 -11.40
CA GLY A 92 0.09 14.89 -11.94
C GLY A 92 -1.40 14.66 -12.09
N GLN A 93 -1.76 13.58 -12.74
CA GLN A 93 -3.12 13.04 -12.84
C GLN A 93 -3.04 11.53 -12.99
N SER A 94 -3.87 10.81 -12.28
CA SER A 94 -4.10 9.37 -12.48
C SER A 94 -5.45 9.09 -13.13
N ASN A 95 -5.55 7.96 -13.81
CA ASN A 95 -6.79 7.35 -14.24
C ASN A 95 -6.67 5.85 -13.99
N SER A 96 -7.63 5.26 -13.30
CA SER A 96 -7.57 3.89 -12.83
C SER A 96 -8.67 3.00 -13.41
N THR A 97 -8.38 1.72 -13.59
CA THR A 97 -9.39 0.72 -13.90
C THR A 97 -10.21 0.48 -12.62
N ILE A 98 -11.53 0.70 -12.71
CA ILE A 98 -12.46 0.62 -11.58
C ILE A 98 -13.40 -0.56 -11.73
N TYR A 99 -13.59 -1.30 -10.66
CA TYR A 99 -14.60 -2.35 -10.49
C TYR A 99 -15.66 -1.91 -9.49
N SER A 100 -16.91 -2.29 -9.76
CA SER A 100 -18.00 -2.08 -8.82
C SER A 100 -18.22 -3.34 -7.98
N THR A 101 -18.31 -3.17 -6.66
CA THR A 101 -18.60 -4.28 -5.73
C THR A 101 -19.56 -3.82 -4.64
N SER A 102 -20.19 -4.76 -3.93
CA SER A 102 -21.02 -4.40 -2.78
C SER A 102 -20.15 -4.15 -1.54
N TYR A 103 -20.64 -3.33 -0.62
CA TYR A 103 -20.05 -3.16 0.71
C TYR A 103 -19.80 -4.52 1.40
N THR A 104 -20.83 -5.38 1.41
CA THR A 104 -20.74 -6.71 2.04
C THR A 104 -19.64 -7.58 1.41
N THR A 105 -19.50 -7.55 0.09
CA THR A 105 -18.46 -8.32 -0.61
C THR A 105 -17.08 -7.77 -0.29
N TYR A 106 -16.90 -6.44 -0.34
CA TYR A 106 -15.62 -5.81 -0.07
C TYR A 106 -15.16 -6.07 1.38
N THR A 107 -16.05 -5.88 2.35
CA THR A 107 -15.72 -6.11 3.77
C THR A 107 -15.48 -7.58 4.10
N ALA A 108 -16.12 -8.51 3.37
CA ALA A 108 -15.80 -9.94 3.48
C ALA A 108 -14.38 -10.26 2.97
N TYR A 109 -13.94 -9.59 1.90
CA TYR A 109 -12.55 -9.70 1.43
C TYR A 109 -11.56 -9.13 2.44
N MET A 110 -11.83 -7.94 3.03
CA MET A 110 -11.01 -7.37 4.11
C MET A 110 -10.81 -8.37 5.25
N LEU A 111 -11.90 -8.94 5.75
CA LEU A 111 -11.83 -9.91 6.85
C LEU A 111 -10.98 -11.13 6.48
N ALA A 112 -11.18 -11.68 5.27
CA ALA A 112 -10.47 -12.86 4.81
C ALA A 112 -8.98 -12.56 4.60
N ASN A 113 -8.64 -11.42 3.99
CA ASN A 113 -7.25 -11.01 3.76
C ASN A 113 -6.54 -10.76 5.08
N ALA A 114 -7.10 -9.94 5.97
CA ALA A 114 -6.52 -9.63 7.27
C ALA A 114 -6.23 -10.90 8.10
N ALA A 115 -7.13 -11.90 8.05
CA ALA A 115 -6.94 -13.17 8.74
C ALA A 115 -5.84 -14.04 8.09
N ALA A 116 -5.75 -14.03 6.75
CA ALA A 116 -4.77 -14.84 6.01
C ALA A 116 -3.33 -14.30 6.15
N THR A 117 -3.17 -12.99 6.23
CA THR A 117 -1.88 -12.30 6.18
C THR A 117 -1.41 -11.77 7.54
N ASN A 118 -2.28 -11.82 8.56
CA ASN A 118 -2.06 -11.18 9.87
C ASN A 118 -1.84 -9.66 9.77
N ASN A 119 -2.49 -9.00 8.82
CA ASN A 119 -2.46 -7.55 8.68
C ASN A 119 -3.24 -6.90 9.84
N ALA A 120 -2.53 -6.48 10.87
CA ALA A 120 -3.14 -5.93 12.09
C ALA A 120 -3.85 -4.58 11.85
N ILE A 121 -3.40 -3.80 10.87
CA ILE A 121 -4.01 -2.51 10.52
C ILE A 121 -5.35 -2.77 9.84
N GLU A 122 -5.39 -3.65 8.84
CA GLU A 122 -6.63 -4.03 8.15
C GLU A 122 -7.62 -4.69 9.12
N GLN A 123 -7.15 -5.57 10.01
CA GLN A 123 -8.00 -6.19 11.03
C GLN A 123 -8.60 -5.14 11.97
N THR A 124 -7.82 -4.14 12.39
CA THR A 124 -8.31 -3.04 13.21
C THR A 124 -9.34 -2.22 12.44
N ALA A 125 -9.03 -1.87 11.19
CA ALA A 125 -9.91 -1.11 10.30
C ALA A 125 -11.25 -1.84 10.11
N TYR A 126 -11.22 -3.13 9.77
CA TYR A 126 -12.42 -3.95 9.61
C TYR A 126 -13.27 -4.03 10.89
N ASN A 127 -12.64 -4.30 12.03
CA ASN A 127 -13.36 -4.48 13.30
C ASN A 127 -14.06 -3.20 13.77
N ASN A 128 -13.63 -2.05 13.30
CA ASN A 128 -14.16 -0.73 13.66
C ASN A 128 -14.98 -0.09 12.52
N LEU A 129 -15.23 -0.80 11.42
CA LEU A 129 -16.24 -0.37 10.46
C LEU A 129 -17.60 -0.40 11.16
N GLY A 130 -18.19 0.76 11.36
CA GLY A 130 -19.47 0.86 12.05
C GLY A 130 -20.56 0.06 11.34
N SER A 131 -21.43 -0.60 12.11
CA SER A 131 -22.61 -1.32 11.58
C SER A 131 -23.59 -0.42 10.81
N GLY A 132 -23.40 0.91 10.89
CA GLY A 132 -24.15 1.91 10.16
C GLY A 132 -23.69 2.16 8.73
N ASN A 133 -22.54 1.64 8.32
CA ASN A 133 -21.99 1.91 6.99
C ASN A 133 -22.84 1.30 5.87
N ASP A 134 -23.38 0.09 6.05
CA ASP A 134 -24.29 -0.53 5.08
C ASP A 134 -25.66 0.17 5.04
N SER A 135 -26.14 0.67 6.17
CA SER A 135 -27.42 1.40 6.26
C SER A 135 -27.38 2.80 5.64
N ASN A 136 -26.18 3.35 5.40
CA ASN A 136 -25.98 4.65 4.76
C ASN A 136 -25.92 4.57 3.23
N GLY A 137 -26.21 3.40 2.64
CA GLY A 137 -26.25 3.23 1.18
C GLY A 137 -24.89 3.24 0.51
N LEU A 138 -23.85 2.74 1.18
CA LEU A 138 -22.48 2.63 0.63
C LEU A 138 -22.34 1.56 -0.48
N THR A 139 -23.42 1.11 -1.03
CA THR A 139 -23.44 0.18 -2.16
C THR A 139 -23.91 0.92 -3.40
N PRO A 140 -23.17 0.85 -4.52
CA PRO A 140 -21.94 0.09 -4.74
C PRO A 140 -20.66 0.85 -4.33
N LEU A 141 -19.61 0.10 -3.98
CA LEU A 141 -18.25 0.63 -3.89
C LEU A 141 -17.58 0.58 -5.26
N ALA A 142 -16.81 1.61 -5.56
CA ALA A 142 -15.97 1.69 -6.75
C ALA A 142 -14.50 1.53 -6.34
N VAL A 143 -13.90 0.42 -6.72
CA VAL A 143 -12.61 -0.05 -6.22
C VAL A 143 -11.65 -0.21 -7.39
N THR A 144 -10.39 0.21 -7.25
CA THR A 144 -9.40 0.04 -8.32
C THR A 144 -9.11 -1.44 -8.56
N SER A 145 -8.68 -1.77 -9.78
CA SER A 145 -8.31 -3.15 -10.13
C SER A 145 -7.15 -3.68 -9.28
N ALA A 146 -6.22 -2.81 -8.92
CA ALA A 146 -5.09 -3.15 -8.06
C ALA A 146 -5.56 -3.51 -6.65
N ASP A 147 -6.39 -2.68 -6.01
CA ASP A 147 -6.97 -2.94 -4.69
C ASP A 147 -7.86 -4.19 -4.70
N MET A 148 -8.74 -4.36 -5.68
CA MET A 148 -9.56 -5.59 -5.80
C MET A 148 -8.71 -6.85 -5.83
N ARG A 149 -7.55 -6.84 -6.51
CA ARG A 149 -6.63 -7.99 -6.49
C ARG A 149 -5.90 -8.14 -5.16
N ALA A 150 -5.46 -7.04 -4.58
CA ALA A 150 -4.75 -7.05 -3.30
C ALA A 150 -5.62 -7.68 -2.21
N ILE A 151 -6.86 -7.21 -2.08
CA ILE A 151 -7.76 -7.60 -0.99
C ILE A 151 -8.44 -8.95 -1.22
N SER A 152 -8.74 -9.32 -2.49
CA SER A 152 -9.46 -10.57 -2.79
C SER A 152 -8.58 -11.75 -3.16
N GLY A 153 -7.30 -11.50 -3.52
CA GLY A 153 -6.42 -12.50 -4.11
C GLY A 153 -6.87 -12.99 -5.50
N ASN A 154 -7.89 -12.36 -6.11
CA ASN A 154 -8.47 -12.80 -7.37
C ASN A 154 -7.87 -12.07 -8.57
N SER A 155 -7.05 -12.77 -9.35
CA SER A 155 -6.37 -12.22 -10.54
C SER A 155 -7.31 -11.85 -11.70
N SER A 156 -8.60 -12.18 -11.65
CA SER A 156 -9.56 -11.80 -12.70
C SER A 156 -9.90 -10.30 -12.71
N TYR A 157 -9.60 -9.58 -11.63
CA TYR A 157 -9.70 -8.12 -11.57
C TYR A 157 -8.49 -7.44 -12.25
N GLY A 158 -8.27 -7.72 -13.53
CA GLY A 158 -7.14 -7.16 -14.29
C GLY A 158 -7.33 -5.70 -14.71
N GLY A 159 -6.25 -5.10 -15.22
CA GLY A 159 -6.31 -3.78 -15.84
C GLY A 159 -7.23 -3.77 -17.07
N GLY A 160 -7.90 -2.68 -17.30
CA GLY A 160 -8.86 -2.49 -18.40
C GLY A 160 -8.62 -1.21 -19.21
N LEU A 161 -7.57 -0.44 -18.92
CA LEU A 161 -7.23 0.78 -19.64
C LEU A 161 -6.25 0.49 -20.77
N ASN A 162 -6.44 1.17 -21.93
CA ASN A 162 -5.39 1.30 -22.94
C ASN A 162 -4.46 2.48 -22.62
N ALA A 163 -3.39 2.65 -23.38
CA ALA A 163 -2.42 3.74 -23.17
C ALA A 163 -3.04 5.16 -23.32
N ALA A 164 -4.20 5.29 -23.94
CA ALA A 164 -4.95 6.55 -24.02
C ALA A 164 -5.88 6.78 -22.80
N GLY A 165 -5.84 5.90 -21.79
CA GLY A 165 -6.69 5.99 -20.59
C GLY A 165 -8.16 5.63 -20.84
N GLN A 166 -8.47 4.94 -21.92
CA GLN A 166 -9.84 4.53 -22.26
C GLN A 166 -10.06 3.09 -21.82
N VAL A 167 -11.20 2.84 -21.20
CA VAL A 167 -11.66 1.47 -20.91
C VAL A 167 -11.98 0.75 -22.20
N ASN A 168 -11.30 -0.35 -22.48
CA ASN A 168 -11.60 -1.22 -23.62
C ASN A 168 -11.26 -2.69 -23.36
N SER A 169 -11.81 -3.58 -24.20
CA SER A 169 -11.64 -5.03 -24.04
C SER A 169 -10.21 -5.54 -24.26
N GLY A 170 -9.29 -4.69 -24.71
CA GLY A 170 -7.86 -5.00 -24.91
C GLY A 170 -6.95 -4.20 -23.96
N GLY A 171 -7.53 -3.45 -23.04
CA GLY A 171 -6.78 -2.69 -22.04
C GLY A 171 -6.10 -3.61 -21.05
N THR A 172 -4.88 -3.28 -20.66
CA THR A 172 -4.05 -4.08 -19.76
C THR A 172 -3.51 -3.28 -18.57
N TYR A 173 -3.70 -1.96 -18.59
CA TYR A 173 -3.21 -1.10 -17.51
C TYR A 173 -4.21 -0.99 -16.37
N ASP A 174 -3.70 -1.06 -15.16
CA ASP A 174 -4.42 -0.75 -13.94
C ASP A 174 -4.58 0.77 -13.77
N GLY A 175 -3.57 1.51 -14.20
CA GLY A 175 -3.57 2.95 -14.17
C GLY A 175 -2.78 3.58 -15.31
N ILE A 176 -3.16 4.82 -15.63
CA ILE A 176 -2.42 5.72 -16.49
C ILE A 176 -2.08 6.96 -15.68
N ILE A 177 -0.79 7.30 -15.63
CA ILE A 177 -0.33 8.49 -14.90
C ILE A 177 0.25 9.49 -15.90
N THR A 178 -0.24 10.72 -15.86
CA THR A 178 0.26 11.86 -16.64
C THR A 178 0.96 12.85 -15.71
N LEU A 179 2.26 13.05 -15.90
CA LEU A 179 3.08 13.95 -15.10
C LEU A 179 3.31 15.27 -15.83
N ASN A 180 3.23 16.40 -15.13
CA ASN A 180 3.38 17.72 -15.73
C ASN A 180 4.86 18.13 -15.80
N ALA A 181 5.50 17.88 -16.94
CA ALA A 181 6.91 18.19 -17.16
C ALA A 181 7.26 19.67 -17.03
N ALA A 182 6.31 20.58 -17.24
CA ALA A 182 6.55 22.02 -17.06
C ALA A 182 6.74 22.41 -15.58
N LYS A 183 6.24 21.60 -14.64
CA LYS A 183 6.21 21.90 -13.21
C LYS A 183 7.15 21.04 -12.36
N LEU A 184 7.48 19.84 -12.84
CA LEU A 184 8.31 18.89 -12.08
C LEU A 184 9.79 19.16 -12.29
N SER A 185 10.56 19.06 -11.22
CA SER A 185 12.03 19.17 -11.26
C SER A 185 12.62 17.97 -12.00
N GLY A 186 13.59 18.19 -12.89
CA GLY A 186 14.26 17.13 -13.63
C GLY A 186 13.54 16.65 -14.90
N PHE A 187 12.38 17.24 -15.26
CA PHE A 187 11.57 16.81 -16.40
C PHE A 187 11.71 17.74 -17.63
N GLY A 188 12.83 18.46 -17.73
CA GLY A 188 13.16 19.33 -18.85
C GLY A 188 12.49 20.70 -18.83
N GLY A 189 11.52 20.94 -17.97
CA GLY A 189 10.89 22.24 -17.73
C GLY A 189 11.65 23.06 -16.67
N SER A 190 11.11 24.25 -16.36
CA SER A 190 11.62 25.12 -15.26
C SER A 190 10.99 24.83 -13.92
N GLY A 191 10.27 23.74 -13.80
CA GLY A 191 9.53 23.34 -12.59
C GLY A 191 10.43 23.02 -11.41
N SER A 192 9.88 23.20 -10.21
CA SER A 192 10.60 23.02 -8.94
C SER A 192 9.87 22.10 -7.95
N TYR A 193 8.76 21.49 -8.37
CA TYR A 193 8.04 20.51 -7.55
C TYR A 193 8.78 19.17 -7.55
N SER A 194 8.76 18.49 -6.42
CA SER A 194 9.38 17.16 -6.28
C SER A 194 8.66 16.11 -7.15
N ALA A 195 9.37 15.58 -8.16
CA ALA A 195 8.82 14.54 -9.01
C ALA A 195 8.45 13.27 -8.22
N GLY A 196 9.33 12.80 -7.34
CA GLY A 196 9.09 11.59 -6.54
C GLY A 196 7.83 11.67 -5.68
N ARG A 197 7.55 12.85 -5.08
CA ARG A 197 6.30 13.07 -4.34
C ARG A 197 5.08 12.94 -5.23
N VAL A 198 5.07 13.61 -6.38
CA VAL A 198 3.93 13.60 -7.30
C VAL A 198 3.72 12.20 -7.88
N ILE A 199 4.79 11.51 -8.25
CA ILE A 199 4.70 10.13 -8.75
C ILE A 199 4.06 9.22 -7.70
N GLN A 200 4.49 9.28 -6.43
CA GLN A 200 3.91 8.45 -5.37
C GLN A 200 2.45 8.82 -5.08
N HIS A 201 2.09 10.10 -5.15
CA HIS A 201 0.70 10.55 -5.01
C HIS A 201 -0.21 9.87 -6.05
N GLU A 202 0.17 9.94 -7.34
CA GLU A 202 -0.61 9.34 -8.42
C GLU A 202 -0.61 7.81 -8.37
N VAL A 203 0.49 7.19 -7.92
CA VAL A 203 0.56 5.73 -7.72
C VAL A 203 -0.37 5.29 -6.59
N ASP A 204 -0.41 6.03 -5.49
CA ASP A 204 -1.32 5.78 -4.38
C ASP A 204 -2.79 5.76 -4.84
N GLU A 205 -3.18 6.67 -5.75
CA GLU A 205 -4.51 6.67 -6.36
C GLU A 205 -4.77 5.44 -7.23
N VAL A 206 -3.80 5.00 -8.03
CA VAL A 206 -3.93 3.75 -8.79
C VAL A 206 -4.08 2.55 -7.86
N LEU A 207 -3.42 2.57 -6.71
CA LEU A 207 -3.51 1.54 -5.68
C LEU A 207 -4.81 1.62 -4.84
N GLY A 208 -5.63 2.65 -5.00
CA GLY A 208 -6.97 2.72 -4.39
C GLY A 208 -7.11 3.62 -3.17
N ILE A 209 -6.07 4.40 -2.83
CA ILE A 209 -6.19 5.47 -1.84
C ILE A 209 -6.30 6.85 -2.52
N GLY A 210 -6.31 7.94 -1.77
CA GLY A 210 -6.69 9.23 -2.34
C GLY A 210 -8.16 9.25 -2.77
N GLY A 211 -8.48 9.91 -3.85
CA GLY A 211 -9.85 10.04 -4.37
C GLY A 211 -10.36 8.89 -5.23
N ALA A 212 -9.57 7.85 -5.43
CA ALA A 212 -9.86 6.78 -6.38
C ALA A 212 -11.21 6.09 -6.12
N GLY A 213 -12.08 6.07 -7.14
CA GLY A 213 -13.43 5.47 -7.07
C GLY A 213 -14.48 6.32 -6.36
N SER A 214 -14.10 7.30 -5.55
CA SER A 214 -15.06 8.16 -4.84
C SER A 214 -15.70 9.19 -5.77
N THR A 215 -17.00 9.42 -5.60
CA THR A 215 -17.72 10.53 -6.25
C THR A 215 -17.98 11.71 -5.31
N LEU A 216 -17.37 11.74 -4.13
CA LEU A 216 -17.39 12.91 -3.25
C LEU A 216 -16.85 14.16 -3.95
N ASN A 217 -15.89 13.99 -4.87
CA ASN A 217 -15.32 15.08 -5.67
C ASN A 217 -16.28 15.65 -6.72
N SER A 218 -17.33 14.93 -7.08
CA SER A 218 -18.27 15.45 -8.06
C SER A 218 -19.03 16.62 -7.45
N SER A 219 -18.97 17.77 -8.10
CA SER A 219 -19.67 19.01 -7.74
C SER A 219 -21.19 18.90 -7.78
N SER A 220 -21.74 17.69 -7.80
CA SER A 220 -23.17 17.45 -7.68
C SER A 220 -23.64 17.87 -6.28
N THR A 221 -24.55 18.77 -6.22
CA THR A 221 -25.24 19.23 -4.99
C THR A 221 -26.08 18.14 -4.31
N THR A 222 -25.96 16.89 -4.74
CA THR A 222 -26.63 15.76 -4.13
C THR A 222 -25.83 15.29 -2.92
N THR A 223 -26.48 15.25 -1.78
CA THR A 223 -25.94 14.88 -0.48
C THR A 223 -25.55 13.40 -0.36
N THR A 224 -25.65 12.62 -1.44
CA THR A 224 -25.31 11.20 -1.46
C THR A 224 -24.46 10.95 -2.69
N PRO A 225 -23.18 10.56 -2.53
CA PRO A 225 -22.33 10.13 -3.64
C PRO A 225 -22.96 8.97 -4.42
N ALA A 226 -22.78 8.96 -5.74
CA ALA A 226 -23.24 7.85 -6.57
C ALA A 226 -22.41 6.59 -6.34
N HIS A 227 -21.14 6.77 -5.96
CA HIS A 227 -20.20 5.71 -5.62
C HIS A 227 -19.29 6.17 -4.48
N TYR A 228 -18.89 5.22 -3.63
CA TYR A 228 -17.88 5.41 -2.59
C TYR A 228 -16.61 4.66 -3.00
N GLY A 229 -15.45 5.27 -2.75
CA GLY A 229 -14.18 4.57 -2.81
C GLY A 229 -13.89 3.84 -1.49
N PRO A 230 -12.90 2.94 -1.46
CA PRO A 230 -12.51 2.23 -0.23
C PRO A 230 -12.15 3.16 0.92
N MET A 231 -11.48 4.28 0.63
CA MET A 231 -11.07 5.25 1.66
C MET A 231 -12.25 5.98 2.32
N ASP A 232 -13.41 6.07 1.65
CA ASP A 232 -14.60 6.68 2.26
C ASP A 232 -15.13 5.87 3.46
N LEU A 233 -14.81 4.56 3.52
CA LEU A 233 -15.18 3.69 4.66
C LEU A 233 -14.49 4.10 5.96
N PHE A 234 -13.36 4.78 5.88
CA PHE A 234 -12.51 5.17 7.00
C PHE A 234 -12.58 6.68 7.29
N ARG A 235 -13.65 7.32 6.86
CA ARG A 235 -13.90 8.76 6.95
C ARG A 235 -14.81 9.06 8.13
N TYR A 236 -14.31 9.81 9.12
CA TYR A 236 -15.02 10.10 10.36
C TYR A 236 -14.99 11.60 10.68
N SER A 237 -16.00 12.06 11.41
CA SER A 237 -16.06 13.41 12.00
C SER A 237 -16.01 13.39 13.54
N GLY A 238 -16.04 12.21 14.14
CA GLY A 238 -15.97 11.95 15.57
C GLY A 238 -16.01 10.45 15.82
N PRO A 239 -15.80 9.98 17.08
CA PRO A 239 -15.94 8.58 17.43
C PRO A 239 -17.29 8.02 17.02
N ASP A 240 -17.27 6.91 16.27
CA ASP A 240 -18.44 6.23 15.71
C ASP A 240 -19.35 7.10 14.83
N ILE A 241 -18.82 8.24 14.30
CA ILE A 241 -19.57 9.15 13.42
C ILE A 241 -18.91 9.18 12.04
N PRO A 242 -19.34 8.29 11.09
CA PRO A 242 -18.89 8.35 9.71
C PRO A 242 -19.23 9.68 9.04
N SER A 243 -18.41 10.15 8.12
CA SER A 243 -18.58 11.44 7.46
C SER A 243 -18.48 11.32 5.95
N TYR A 244 -19.61 11.40 5.27
CA TYR A 244 -19.72 11.33 3.80
C TYR A 244 -20.16 12.67 3.18
N THR A 245 -19.87 13.74 3.86
CA THR A 245 -20.26 15.09 3.39
C THR A 245 -19.18 15.69 2.52
N ASN A 246 -19.58 16.42 1.49
CA ASN A 246 -18.74 17.31 0.70
C ASN A 246 -18.83 18.77 1.14
N SER A 247 -19.37 19.05 2.33
CA SER A 247 -19.46 20.41 2.87
C SER A 247 -18.07 20.96 3.18
N SER A 248 -17.74 22.11 2.61
CA SER A 248 -16.47 22.80 2.88
C SER A 248 -16.30 23.29 4.32
N SER A 249 -17.40 23.33 5.10
CA SER A 249 -17.37 23.68 6.53
C SER A 249 -17.24 22.48 7.46
N ALA A 250 -17.31 21.26 6.93
CA ALA A 250 -17.15 20.04 7.73
C ALA A 250 -15.68 19.70 7.93
N THR A 251 -15.38 18.97 9.00
CA THR A 251 -14.11 18.32 9.20
C THR A 251 -14.33 16.82 9.10
N SER A 252 -13.59 16.18 8.21
CA SER A 252 -13.52 14.71 8.12
C SER A 252 -12.08 14.29 8.22
N TYR A 253 -11.82 13.17 8.88
CA TYR A 253 -10.48 12.66 9.05
C TYR A 253 -10.40 11.14 8.83
N PHE A 254 -9.23 10.67 8.45
CA PHE A 254 -8.91 9.28 8.33
C PHE A 254 -8.70 8.64 9.69
N SER A 255 -9.36 7.52 9.92
CA SER A 255 -9.27 6.72 11.14
C SER A 255 -9.50 5.25 10.82
N ILE A 256 -8.71 4.36 11.45
CA ILE A 256 -8.88 2.91 11.37
C ILE A 256 -9.53 2.31 12.63
N ASP A 257 -9.81 3.14 13.62
CA ASP A 257 -10.36 2.72 14.92
C ASP A 257 -11.73 3.34 15.22
N GLY A 258 -12.56 3.51 14.16
CA GLY A 258 -13.94 4.00 14.31
C GLY A 258 -14.02 5.48 14.66
N GLY A 259 -13.06 6.28 14.27
CA GLY A 259 -13.04 7.72 14.55
C GLY A 259 -12.46 8.09 15.91
N ASN A 260 -11.92 7.14 16.69
CA ASN A 260 -11.30 7.45 17.99
C ASN A 260 -9.95 8.16 17.82
N THR A 261 -9.19 7.82 16.78
CA THR A 261 -7.92 8.46 16.46
C THR A 261 -8.03 9.21 15.14
N ASN A 262 -7.76 10.50 15.13
CA ASN A 262 -7.55 11.28 13.93
C ASN A 262 -6.11 11.07 13.46
N ILE A 263 -5.92 10.30 12.38
CA ILE A 263 -4.61 10.06 11.78
C ILE A 263 -4.20 11.26 10.94
N VAL A 264 -5.10 11.74 10.08
CA VAL A 264 -4.92 12.93 9.23
C VAL A 264 -6.28 13.42 8.74
N ASN A 265 -6.43 14.72 8.56
CA ASN A 265 -7.66 15.29 8.01
C ASN A 265 -7.74 15.07 6.50
N PHE A 266 -8.91 14.71 6.00
CA PHE A 266 -9.23 14.75 4.58
C PHE A 266 -9.41 16.18 4.08
N ASN A 267 -9.11 16.41 2.82
CA ASN A 267 -9.45 17.66 2.15
C ASN A 267 -10.98 17.82 2.04
N GLN A 268 -11.50 18.97 2.44
CA GLN A 268 -12.92 19.34 2.32
C GLN A 268 -13.14 20.46 1.32
N ASN A 269 -12.15 20.76 0.47
CA ASN A 269 -12.25 21.87 -0.49
C ASN A 269 -12.77 23.16 0.15
N PRO A 270 -12.14 23.68 1.22
CA PRO A 270 -12.68 24.79 1.99
C PRO A 270 -12.88 26.08 1.20
N GLY A 271 -12.39 26.15 -0.03
CA GLY A 271 -12.58 27.31 -0.91
C GLY A 271 -11.81 28.56 -0.52
N THR A 272 -10.91 28.45 0.47
CA THR A 272 -10.10 29.56 1.00
C THR A 272 -8.63 29.36 0.68
N GLY A 273 -7.89 30.44 0.47
CA GLY A 273 -6.44 30.39 0.31
C GLY A 273 -5.91 29.59 -0.90
N GLY A 274 -6.73 29.37 -1.93
CA GLY A 274 -6.33 28.57 -3.10
C GLY A 274 -6.50 27.05 -2.91
N GLN A 275 -7.18 26.63 -1.86
CA GLN A 275 -7.41 25.23 -1.51
C GLN A 275 -8.68 24.63 -2.16
N SER A 276 -9.32 25.33 -3.11
CA SER A 276 -10.50 24.81 -3.81
C SER A 276 -10.10 23.97 -5.02
N GLY A 277 -10.71 22.82 -5.21
CA GLY A 277 -10.56 21.98 -6.39
C GLY A 277 -9.63 20.76 -6.25
N GLY A 278 -9.08 20.49 -5.07
CA GLY A 278 -8.38 19.25 -4.76
C GLY A 278 -9.36 18.12 -4.38
N ASP A 279 -8.91 16.89 -4.49
CA ASP A 279 -9.70 15.70 -4.22
C ASP A 279 -10.10 15.58 -2.74
N PHE A 280 -11.34 15.14 -2.49
CA PHE A 280 -11.83 14.91 -1.12
C PHE A 280 -11.18 13.69 -0.47
N GLY A 281 -10.62 12.78 -1.24
CA GLY A 281 -9.88 11.62 -0.74
C GLY A 281 -8.45 11.93 -0.34
N ASP A 282 -7.94 13.11 -0.72
CA ASP A 282 -6.62 13.58 -0.35
C ASP A 282 -6.57 14.14 1.07
N TRP A 283 -5.37 14.29 1.59
CA TRP A 283 -5.17 14.91 2.89
C TRP A 283 -5.27 16.43 2.81
N SER A 284 -5.89 17.01 3.82
CA SER A 284 -5.97 18.46 3.95
C SER A 284 -4.57 19.06 4.08
N SER A 285 -4.30 20.09 3.29
CA SER A 285 -3.10 20.90 3.42
C SER A 285 -3.24 21.96 4.52
N GLU A 286 -4.46 22.25 4.97
CA GLU A 286 -4.74 23.20 6.04
C GLU A 286 -4.64 22.55 7.43
N GLY A 287 -3.89 23.18 8.33
CA GLY A 287 -3.70 22.70 9.69
C GLY A 287 -2.92 21.40 9.82
N THR A 288 -2.39 20.87 8.71
CA THR A 288 -1.57 19.66 8.70
C THR A 288 -0.13 20.02 8.94
N THR A 289 0.46 19.47 10.01
CA THR A 289 1.88 19.69 10.36
C THR A 289 2.81 18.71 9.64
N GLY A 290 2.25 17.69 8.97
CA GLY A 290 3.01 16.65 8.29
C GLY A 290 3.31 17.00 6.83
N ASN A 291 4.49 16.60 6.37
CA ASN A 291 4.88 16.67 4.96
C ASN A 291 4.54 15.34 4.28
N TYR A 292 3.25 15.15 3.98
CA TYR A 292 2.72 13.90 3.42
C TYR A 292 2.69 13.93 1.89
N VAL A 293 2.69 12.75 1.28
CA VAL A 293 2.63 12.57 -0.18
C VAL A 293 1.26 12.93 -0.71
N GLN A 294 0.19 12.44 -0.08
CA GLN A 294 -1.20 12.58 -0.53
C GLN A 294 -1.85 13.90 -0.12
N LEU A 295 -1.07 14.99 0.04
CA LEU A 295 -1.65 16.32 0.26
C LEU A 295 -2.38 16.80 -0.99
N ALA A 296 -3.65 17.23 -0.86
CA ALA A 296 -4.45 17.81 -1.93
C ALA A 296 -3.75 19.00 -2.61
N PHE A 297 -2.95 19.75 -1.84
CA PHE A 297 -2.15 20.86 -2.34
C PHE A 297 -0.75 20.80 -1.77
N THR A 298 0.23 20.91 -2.62
CA THR A 298 1.64 20.97 -2.24
C THR A 298 2.28 22.24 -2.78
N SER A 299 3.40 22.64 -2.23
CA SER A 299 4.23 23.73 -2.74
C SER A 299 5.64 23.26 -3.00
N SER A 300 6.35 23.94 -3.89
CA SER A 300 7.76 23.65 -4.17
C SER A 300 8.66 23.82 -2.93
N SER A 301 8.23 24.66 -1.97
CA SER A 301 8.95 24.87 -0.71
C SER A 301 8.85 23.71 0.28
N LEU A 302 7.86 22.82 0.15
CA LEU A 302 7.72 21.64 1.01
C LEU A 302 8.77 20.56 0.69
N GLY A 303 9.45 20.65 -0.45
CA GLY A 303 10.49 19.71 -0.85
C GLY A 303 9.96 18.29 -1.11
N SER A 304 10.85 17.31 -0.94
CA SER A 304 10.52 15.90 -1.11
C SER A 304 9.72 15.36 0.08
N ALA A 305 8.75 14.51 -0.20
CA ALA A 305 8.14 13.59 0.74
C ALA A 305 8.16 12.20 0.11
N SER A 306 8.08 11.17 0.93
CA SER A 306 7.95 9.80 0.46
C SER A 306 7.02 9.03 1.39
N VAL A 307 6.29 8.08 0.81
CA VAL A 307 5.47 7.15 1.57
C VAL A 307 6.35 6.30 2.48
N SER A 308 5.84 6.00 3.66
CA SER A 308 6.40 5.01 4.58
C SER A 308 5.28 4.15 5.16
N LEU A 309 5.57 2.94 5.64
CA LEU A 309 4.55 2.08 6.25
C LEU A 309 3.85 2.71 7.48
N LYS A 310 4.41 3.78 8.04
CA LYS A 310 3.88 4.48 9.21
C LYS A 310 3.32 5.87 8.87
N SER A 311 3.47 6.34 7.64
CA SER A 311 2.79 7.56 7.19
C SER A 311 1.30 7.29 7.01
N PRO A 312 0.45 8.33 6.98
CA PRO A 312 -0.98 8.17 6.71
C PRO A 312 -1.26 7.34 5.44
N GLU A 313 -0.49 7.53 4.36
CA GLU A 313 -0.60 6.78 3.11
C GLU A 313 -0.29 5.29 3.32
N GLY A 314 0.81 4.97 4.03
CA GLY A 314 1.17 3.58 4.29
C GLY A 314 0.18 2.88 5.22
N ILE A 315 -0.43 3.59 6.16
CA ILE A 315 -1.52 3.06 6.99
C ILE A 315 -2.78 2.87 6.13
N ALA A 316 -3.10 3.81 5.24
CA ALA A 316 -4.24 3.72 4.35
C ALA A 316 -4.13 2.53 3.38
N LEU A 317 -2.97 2.34 2.74
CA LEU A 317 -2.70 1.17 1.90
C LEU A 317 -2.90 -0.14 2.66
N GLN A 318 -2.37 -0.24 3.89
CA GLN A 318 -2.58 -1.43 4.71
C GLN A 318 -4.06 -1.61 5.10
N ALA A 319 -4.79 -0.54 5.34
CA ALA A 319 -6.22 -0.61 5.68
C ALA A 319 -7.10 -1.09 4.52
N VAL A 320 -6.70 -0.82 3.27
CA VAL A 320 -7.40 -1.29 2.06
C VAL A 320 -6.85 -2.62 1.50
N GLY A 321 -6.00 -3.32 2.25
CA GLY A 321 -5.63 -4.72 1.97
C GLY A 321 -4.25 -4.93 1.36
N TYR A 322 -3.37 -3.91 1.36
CA TYR A 322 -1.97 -4.15 1.02
C TYR A 322 -1.19 -4.63 2.25
N ASP A 323 -0.55 -5.78 2.12
CA ASP A 323 0.11 -6.48 3.21
C ASP A 323 1.56 -6.05 3.31
N ALA A 324 1.91 -5.41 4.44
CA ALA A 324 3.28 -4.99 4.67
C ALA A 324 4.22 -6.19 4.86
N ALA A 325 5.39 -6.10 4.23
CA ALA A 325 6.46 -7.05 4.47
C ALA A 325 6.83 -7.06 5.96
N THR A 326 6.60 -8.18 6.63
CA THR A 326 7.13 -8.35 7.98
C THR A 326 8.64 -8.54 7.89
N PRO A 327 9.45 -7.78 8.65
CA PRO A 327 10.87 -8.06 8.69
C PRO A 327 11.06 -9.51 9.13
N GLU A 328 11.58 -10.36 8.25
CA GLU A 328 11.92 -11.71 8.67
C GLU A 328 12.86 -11.60 9.87
N PRO A 329 12.63 -12.37 10.97
CA PRO A 329 13.63 -12.49 12.01
C PRO A 329 14.89 -12.95 11.29
N SER A 330 15.87 -12.06 11.19
CA SER A 330 17.02 -12.24 10.31
C SER A 330 17.52 -13.68 10.52
N SER A 331 17.67 -14.45 9.45
CA SER A 331 18.19 -15.82 9.50
C SER A 331 19.53 -15.87 10.25
N LEU A 332 20.24 -14.74 10.31
CA LEU A 332 21.37 -14.43 11.15
C LEU A 332 21.05 -14.45 12.66
N ALA A 333 19.91 -13.87 13.09
CA ALA A 333 19.53 -13.89 14.52
C ALA A 333 19.13 -15.30 14.95
N LEU A 334 18.42 -16.04 14.10
CA LEU A 334 18.08 -17.45 14.36
C LEU A 334 19.32 -18.33 14.34
N SER A 335 20.24 -18.11 13.40
CA SER A 335 21.53 -18.79 13.32
C SER A 335 22.41 -18.47 14.54
N ALA A 336 22.46 -17.22 14.97
CA ALA A 336 23.19 -16.79 16.18
C ALA A 336 22.58 -17.40 17.46
N ALA A 337 21.27 -17.46 17.56
CA ALA A 337 20.59 -18.11 18.69
C ALA A 337 20.85 -19.63 18.75
N LEU A 338 20.84 -20.30 17.59
CA LEU A 338 21.20 -21.71 17.47
C LEU A 338 22.66 -21.97 17.83
N LEU A 339 23.60 -21.14 17.35
CA LEU A 339 25.03 -21.25 17.67
C LEU A 339 25.28 -20.99 19.17
N CYS A 340 24.64 -19.99 19.76
CA CYS A 340 24.69 -19.74 21.21
C CYS A 340 24.12 -20.90 22.02
N GLY A 341 23.00 -21.47 21.62
CA GLY A 341 22.39 -22.65 22.24
C GLY A 341 23.29 -23.87 22.16
N MET A 342 23.93 -24.13 21.02
CA MET A 342 24.91 -25.19 20.84
C MET A 342 26.16 -24.98 21.72
N TRP A 343 26.66 -23.75 21.79
CA TRP A 343 27.86 -23.46 22.60
C TRP A 343 27.60 -23.65 24.11
N VAL A 344 26.44 -23.24 24.61
CA VAL A 344 26.03 -23.45 26.01
C VAL A 344 25.90 -24.95 26.33
N THR A 345 25.32 -25.73 25.44
CA THR A 345 25.18 -27.19 25.64
C THR A 345 26.51 -27.91 25.59
N LEU A 346 27.43 -27.49 24.74
CA LEU A 346 28.78 -28.05 24.67
C LEU A 346 29.61 -27.68 25.91
N ARG A 347 29.50 -26.48 26.43
CA ARG A 347 30.15 -26.07 27.69
C ARG A 347 29.64 -26.87 28.89
N ARG A 348 28.34 -27.08 29.03
CA ARG A 348 27.77 -27.89 30.12
C ARG A 348 28.26 -29.35 30.10
N ARG A 349 28.48 -29.92 28.92
CA ARG A 349 29.04 -31.30 28.77
C ARG A 349 30.53 -31.41 29.15
N ARG A 350 31.32 -30.32 29.00
CA ARG A 350 32.74 -30.31 29.42
C ARG A 350 32.91 -30.21 30.93
N VAL A 351 32.06 -29.44 31.60
CA VAL A 351 32.13 -29.27 33.06
C VAL A 351 31.68 -30.52 33.81
N GLY A 352 30.73 -31.30 33.29
CA GLY A 352 30.28 -32.58 33.86
C GLY A 352 31.21 -33.77 33.66
N ARG A 353 32.41 -33.62 33.05
CA ARG A 353 33.39 -34.68 32.87
C ARG A 353 34.64 -34.56 33.73
N VAL A 354 34.70 -33.56 34.63
CA VAL A 354 35.85 -33.27 35.48
C VAL A 354 35.51 -33.51 36.97
N SER A 355 34.36 -34.09 37.28
CA SER A 355 33.97 -34.53 38.64
C SER A 355 33.95 -36.04 38.74
#